data_60f8e93bbb561ecb2453d166846d7cce
#
_entry.id   60f8e93bbb561ecb2453d166846d7cce
#
_cell.length_a   1.000
_cell.length_b   1.000
_cell.length_c   1.000
_cell.angle_alpha   90.00
_cell.angle_beta   90.00
_cell.angle_gamma   90.00
#
_symmetry.space_group_name_H-M   'P 1'
#
loop_
_entity.id
_entity.type
_entity.pdbx_description
1 polymer ?
#
loop_
_entity_poly.entity_id
_entity_poly.type
_entity_poly.pdbx_seq_one_letter_code
_entity_poly.pdbx_strand_id
1 'polypeptide(L)'
;SEDWIVLVDECHRTQEKDLGAFLSATLPNARFFGFTGTPIKKADKDTYARFSEPGETYLDKYGIDDAVRDKATVPILYEGRKTDWSINEAEIDILFDRWFVDVPDDKREKLRKKGVSLAVIAKHPGRIRLIALDIWEHFKQVCRPDKYKAQIVAIDRESIVLYRTALRDVVAADLMKDGMAEAEAVAKAGRMIACVFSKSQEDNKPSEDADIADLRAELEAHFLDDEGEKAAKKAFKGGGDEPSFLIVCDKLLTGFDSPNEHVMYLDKPLREHGLL
;
A
#
# COMPACT_ATOMS: atom_id res chain seq x y z
N SER A 1 9.00 40.94 10.95
CA SER A 1 9.95 40.99 9.85
C SER A 1 9.20 40.75 8.55
N GLU A 2 9.35 41.59 7.57
CA GLU A 2 8.48 41.69 6.39
C GLU A 2 8.97 40.84 5.21
N ASP A 3 10.08 40.11 5.36
CA ASP A 3 10.78 39.48 4.24
C ASP A 3 10.98 37.96 4.41
N TRP A 4 9.96 37.27 4.90
CA TRP A 4 10.02 35.83 4.98
C TRP A 4 9.59 35.18 3.65
N ILE A 5 10.41 34.24 3.16
CA ILE A 5 10.04 33.29 2.10
C ILE A 5 9.91 31.93 2.75
N VAL A 6 8.74 31.32 2.62
CA VAL A 6 8.42 30.01 3.18
C VAL A 6 8.28 29.02 2.04
N LEU A 7 9.15 28.00 2.04
CA LEU A 7 9.11 26.89 1.09
C LEU A 7 8.39 25.72 1.75
N VAL A 8 7.30 25.27 1.16
CA VAL A 8 6.44 24.20 1.69
C VAL A 8 6.57 23.00 0.77
N ASP A 9 7.31 21.98 1.23
CA ASP A 9 7.40 20.72 0.54
C ASP A 9 6.16 19.86 0.83
N GLU A 10 5.74 19.01 -0.13
CA GLU A 10 4.52 18.22 -0.09
C GLU A 10 3.29 19.06 0.32
N CYS A 11 3.17 20.23 -0.29
CA CYS A 11 2.22 21.25 0.13
C CYS A 11 0.75 20.82 0.04
N HIS A 12 0.43 19.75 -0.68
CA HIS A 12 -0.89 19.11 -0.69
C HIS A 12 -1.28 18.55 0.68
N ARG A 13 -0.31 18.15 1.52
CA ARG A 13 -0.56 17.62 2.88
C ARG A 13 -0.84 18.73 3.90
N THR A 14 -0.33 19.92 3.68
CA THR A 14 -0.53 21.06 4.62
C THR A 14 -1.96 21.58 4.68
N GLN A 15 -2.84 21.06 3.80
CA GLN A 15 -4.27 21.39 3.80
C GLN A 15 -5.07 20.54 4.81
N GLU A 16 -4.46 19.55 5.43
CA GLU A 16 -5.10 18.80 6.50
C GLU A 16 -5.05 19.61 7.80
N LYS A 17 -6.17 20.28 8.10
CA LYS A 17 -6.51 20.93 9.37
C LYS A 17 -5.51 21.97 9.89
N ASP A 18 -5.96 23.16 10.14
CA ASP A 18 -5.41 24.23 10.99
C ASP A 18 -3.93 24.65 10.83
N LEU A 19 -3.00 23.74 10.55
CA LEU A 19 -1.57 24.07 10.50
C LEU A 19 -1.24 25.12 9.41
N GLY A 20 -1.81 24.94 8.24
CA GLY A 20 -1.59 25.87 7.15
C GLY A 20 -2.24 27.23 7.38
N ALA A 21 -3.44 27.26 7.96
CA ALA A 21 -4.12 28.49 8.36
C ALA A 21 -3.37 29.20 9.50
N PHE A 22 -2.89 28.41 10.48
CA PHE A 22 -2.07 28.92 11.57
C PHE A 22 -0.76 29.53 11.08
N LEU A 23 -0.07 28.88 10.16
CA LEU A 23 1.18 29.37 9.60
C LEU A 23 0.97 30.69 8.84
N SER A 24 -0.08 30.79 8.02
CA SER A 24 -0.42 32.02 7.31
C SER A 24 -0.86 33.15 8.25
N ALA A 25 -1.56 32.82 9.32
CA ALA A 25 -1.94 33.80 10.35
C ALA A 25 -0.73 34.31 11.17
N THR A 26 0.24 33.42 11.40
CA THR A 26 1.47 33.76 12.16
C THR A 26 2.44 34.59 11.33
N LEU A 27 2.46 34.42 10.02
CA LEU A 27 3.36 35.08 9.09
C LEU A 27 2.57 35.78 7.95
N PRO A 28 1.78 36.83 8.26
CA PRO A 28 0.82 37.42 7.32
C PRO A 28 1.49 38.10 6.11
N ASN A 29 2.75 38.49 6.23
CA ASN A 29 3.52 39.15 5.17
C ASN A 29 4.54 38.23 4.48
N ALA A 30 4.54 36.91 4.82
CA ALA A 30 5.43 35.97 4.18
C ALA A 30 4.93 35.54 2.79
N ARG A 31 5.86 35.28 1.90
CA ARG A 31 5.59 34.70 0.58
C ARG A 31 5.73 33.18 0.69
N PHE A 32 4.69 32.45 0.29
CA PHE A 32 4.65 31.01 0.38
C PHE A 32 4.81 30.39 -1.00
N PHE A 33 5.76 29.46 -1.14
CA PHE A 33 5.94 28.64 -2.32
C PHE A 33 5.65 27.18 -1.96
N GLY A 34 4.69 26.56 -2.64
CA GLY A 34 4.34 25.16 -2.47
C GLY A 34 4.99 24.28 -3.53
N PHE A 35 5.62 23.20 -3.10
CA PHE A 35 6.17 22.16 -3.96
C PHE A 35 5.38 20.88 -3.73
N THR A 36 4.98 20.22 -4.80
CA THR A 36 4.29 18.92 -4.72
C THR A 36 4.31 18.19 -6.05
N GLY A 37 4.55 16.90 -6.02
CA GLY A 37 4.36 16.01 -7.18
C GLY A 37 2.89 15.63 -7.42
N THR A 38 2.01 15.87 -6.43
CA THR A 38 0.61 15.41 -6.44
C THR A 38 -0.36 16.49 -5.99
N PRO A 39 -0.53 17.59 -6.79
CA PRO A 39 -1.45 18.66 -6.43
C PRO A 39 -2.91 18.20 -6.42
N ILE A 40 -3.68 18.66 -5.44
CA ILE A 40 -5.11 18.35 -5.30
C ILE A 40 -5.95 19.52 -5.82
N LYS A 41 -7.01 19.21 -6.58
CA LYS A 41 -8.05 20.14 -6.98
C LYS A 41 -9.43 19.60 -6.61
N LYS A 42 -9.85 19.90 -5.39
CA LYS A 42 -11.20 19.58 -4.87
C LYS A 42 -11.85 20.82 -4.29
N ALA A 43 -13.17 20.81 -4.18
CA ALA A 43 -13.93 21.95 -3.66
C ALA A 43 -13.56 22.34 -2.21
N ASP A 44 -13.16 21.34 -1.40
CA ASP A 44 -12.75 21.51 0.00
C ASP A 44 -11.23 21.52 0.21
N LYS A 45 -10.44 21.14 -0.83
CA LYS A 45 -8.98 21.04 -0.78
C LYS A 45 -8.40 21.40 -2.15
N ASP A 46 -8.03 22.64 -2.34
CA ASP A 46 -7.42 23.12 -3.58
C ASP A 46 -6.01 23.67 -3.33
N THR A 47 -5.01 22.89 -3.72
CA THR A 47 -3.59 23.27 -3.59
C THR A 47 -3.29 24.52 -4.43
N TYR A 48 -3.91 24.64 -5.59
CA TYR A 48 -3.69 25.78 -6.50
C TYR A 48 -4.25 27.08 -5.93
N ALA A 49 -5.48 27.05 -5.40
CA ALA A 49 -6.11 28.23 -4.81
C ALA A 49 -5.31 28.82 -3.64
N ARG A 50 -4.46 28.02 -3.00
CA ARG A 50 -3.65 28.45 -1.88
C ARG A 50 -2.28 29.01 -2.27
N PHE A 51 -1.64 28.44 -3.30
CA PHE A 51 -0.27 28.74 -3.66
C PHE A 51 -0.12 29.42 -5.02
N SER A 52 -1.23 29.75 -5.70
CA SER A 52 -1.23 30.40 -7.00
C SER A 52 -2.07 31.68 -6.97
N GLU A 53 -1.78 32.61 -7.85
CA GLU A 53 -2.60 33.81 -8.07
C GLU A 53 -3.99 33.41 -8.64
N PRO A 54 -5.02 34.24 -8.41
CA PRO A 54 -6.34 33.97 -8.95
C PRO A 54 -6.31 33.84 -10.48
N GLY A 55 -6.69 32.66 -10.97
CA GLY A 55 -6.69 32.33 -12.40
C GLY A 55 -5.45 31.62 -12.91
N GLU A 56 -4.42 31.49 -12.09
CA GLU A 56 -3.23 30.69 -12.39
C GLU A 56 -3.30 29.33 -11.67
N THR A 57 -2.61 28.33 -12.22
CA THR A 57 -2.57 26.97 -11.61
C THR A 57 -1.22 26.66 -10.97
N TYR A 58 -0.11 27.04 -11.59
CA TYR A 58 1.23 26.85 -11.03
C TYR A 58 2.21 27.87 -11.62
N LEU A 59 3.27 28.14 -10.86
CA LEU A 59 4.40 28.96 -11.35
C LEU A 59 5.21 28.19 -12.40
N ASP A 60 5.44 26.89 -12.16
CA ASP A 60 6.14 25.99 -13.05
C ASP A 60 5.65 24.56 -12.85
N LYS A 61 5.74 23.74 -13.92
CA LYS A 61 5.34 22.35 -13.91
C LYS A 61 6.32 21.51 -14.72
N TYR A 62 6.83 20.45 -14.08
CA TYR A 62 7.53 19.36 -14.73
C TYR A 62 6.73 18.07 -14.50
N GLY A 63 5.96 17.65 -15.49
CA GLY A 63 5.03 16.54 -15.38
C GLY A 63 5.66 15.20 -15.74
N ILE A 64 4.90 14.11 -15.57
CA ILE A 64 5.33 12.75 -15.90
C ILE A 64 5.68 12.65 -17.40
N ASP A 65 4.87 13.25 -18.28
CA ASP A 65 5.13 13.26 -19.73
C ASP A 65 6.45 13.96 -20.08
N ASP A 66 6.76 15.05 -19.37
CA ASP A 66 8.03 15.76 -19.53
C ASP A 66 9.19 14.90 -19.06
N ALA A 67 9.04 14.26 -17.89
CA ALA A 67 10.07 13.39 -17.32
C ALA A 67 10.35 12.16 -18.21
N VAL A 68 9.31 11.56 -18.79
CA VAL A 68 9.45 10.45 -19.75
C VAL A 68 10.14 10.92 -21.04
N ARG A 69 9.70 12.08 -21.60
CA ARG A 69 10.31 12.67 -22.79
C ARG A 69 11.81 12.96 -22.58
N ASP A 70 12.16 13.49 -21.43
CA ASP A 70 13.52 13.84 -21.07
C ASP A 70 14.35 12.64 -20.57
N LYS A 71 13.72 11.45 -20.54
CA LYS A 71 14.34 10.18 -20.06
C LYS A 71 14.77 10.23 -18.58
N ALA A 72 14.18 11.11 -17.79
CA ALA A 72 14.38 11.18 -16.35
C ALA A 72 13.63 10.05 -15.62
N THR A 73 12.56 9.53 -16.22
CA THR A 73 11.83 8.35 -15.75
C THR A 73 11.38 7.49 -16.94
N VAL A 74 10.84 6.31 -16.64
CA VAL A 74 10.23 5.40 -17.62
C VAL A 74 8.71 5.46 -17.54
N PRO A 75 7.99 5.17 -18.64
CA PRO A 75 6.54 5.11 -18.60
C PRO A 75 6.07 3.96 -17.69
N ILE A 76 5.00 4.22 -16.95
CA ILE A 76 4.31 3.19 -16.17
C ILE A 76 3.31 2.49 -17.07
N LEU A 77 3.39 1.16 -17.11
CA LEU A 77 2.46 0.32 -17.87
C LEU A 77 1.46 -0.31 -16.90
N TYR A 78 0.18 -0.23 -17.24
CA TYR A 78 -0.91 -0.82 -16.46
C TYR A 78 -1.45 -2.06 -17.17
N GLU A 79 -1.51 -3.17 -16.45
CA GLU A 79 -2.11 -4.43 -16.92
C GLU A 79 -3.23 -4.85 -15.97
N GLY A 80 -4.44 -4.96 -16.48
CA GLY A 80 -5.57 -5.50 -15.73
C GLY A 80 -5.54 -7.02 -15.73
N ARG A 81 -5.30 -7.63 -14.56
CA ARG A 81 -5.30 -9.09 -14.38
C ARG A 81 -6.60 -9.53 -13.72
N LYS A 82 -7.24 -10.56 -14.26
CA LYS A 82 -8.48 -11.13 -13.73
C LYS A 82 -8.22 -12.53 -13.21
N THR A 83 -8.81 -12.85 -12.07
CA THR A 83 -8.86 -14.21 -11.53
C THR A 83 -10.27 -14.76 -11.71
N ASP A 84 -10.39 -16.03 -12.06
CA ASP A 84 -11.68 -16.73 -12.12
C ASP A 84 -12.12 -17.09 -10.71
N TRP A 85 -12.67 -16.11 -10.03
CA TRP A 85 -13.17 -16.25 -8.67
C TRP A 85 -14.56 -15.63 -8.54
N SER A 86 -15.45 -16.32 -7.85
CA SER A 86 -16.79 -15.85 -7.54
C SER A 86 -17.16 -16.17 -6.09
N ILE A 87 -18.01 -15.36 -5.52
CA ILE A 87 -18.54 -15.54 -4.17
C ILE A 87 -20.05 -15.30 -4.21
N ASN A 88 -20.81 -16.08 -3.44
CA ASN A 88 -22.25 -15.88 -3.27
C ASN A 88 -22.56 -14.94 -2.08
N GLU A 89 -23.81 -14.43 -2.03
CA GLU A 89 -24.24 -13.50 -0.98
C GLU A 89 -24.15 -14.11 0.44
N ALA A 90 -24.46 -15.39 0.60
CA ALA A 90 -24.39 -16.04 1.91
C ALA A 90 -22.95 -16.13 2.43
N GLU A 91 -21.99 -16.39 1.56
CA GLU A 91 -20.57 -16.38 1.94
C GLU A 91 -20.08 -14.97 2.30
N ILE A 92 -20.58 -13.94 1.61
CA ILE A 92 -20.30 -12.54 1.95
C ILE A 92 -20.81 -12.20 3.35
N ASP A 93 -22.02 -12.62 3.70
CA ASP A 93 -22.60 -12.37 5.01
C ASP A 93 -21.83 -13.07 6.13
N ILE A 94 -21.44 -14.34 5.94
CA ILE A 94 -20.61 -15.09 6.89
C ILE A 94 -19.27 -14.37 7.12
N LEU A 95 -18.61 -13.95 6.05
CA LEU A 95 -17.34 -13.24 6.15
C LEU A 95 -17.50 -11.87 6.81
N PHE A 96 -18.59 -11.15 6.51
CA PHE A 96 -18.88 -9.87 7.14
C PHE A 96 -19.02 -10.03 8.65
N ASP A 97 -19.81 -11.00 9.10
CA ASP A 97 -20.04 -11.24 10.53
C ASP A 97 -18.74 -11.65 11.24
N ARG A 98 -17.89 -12.46 10.60
CA ARG A 98 -16.56 -12.81 11.11
C ARG A 98 -15.65 -11.59 11.25
N TRP A 99 -15.47 -10.79 10.20
CA TRP A 99 -14.54 -9.66 10.21
C TRP A 99 -14.97 -8.52 11.15
N PHE A 100 -16.25 -8.44 11.48
CA PHE A 100 -16.80 -7.40 12.33
C PHE A 100 -17.38 -7.94 13.65
N VAL A 101 -16.98 -9.12 14.08
CA VAL A 101 -17.46 -9.78 15.31
C VAL A 101 -17.27 -8.88 16.55
N ASP A 102 -16.15 -8.20 16.66
CA ASP A 102 -15.81 -7.31 17.77
C ASP A 102 -16.41 -5.90 17.65
N VAL A 103 -17.21 -5.64 16.63
CA VAL A 103 -17.89 -4.34 16.43
C VAL A 103 -19.30 -4.38 16.99
N PRO A 104 -19.71 -3.40 17.83
CA PRO A 104 -21.08 -3.32 18.35
C PRO A 104 -22.14 -3.36 17.25
N ASP A 105 -23.27 -4.03 17.51
CA ASP A 105 -24.32 -4.31 16.52
C ASP A 105 -24.86 -3.07 15.82
N ASP A 106 -25.03 -1.96 16.55
CA ASP A 106 -25.50 -0.69 15.98
C ASP A 106 -24.54 -0.11 14.95
N LYS A 107 -23.25 -0.30 15.14
CA LYS A 107 -22.20 0.11 14.19
C LYS A 107 -22.07 -0.90 13.05
N ARG A 108 -22.19 -2.19 13.35
CA ARG A 108 -22.12 -3.28 12.33
C ARG A 108 -23.24 -3.10 11.31
N GLU A 109 -24.47 -2.82 11.74
CA GLU A 109 -25.59 -2.55 10.83
C GLU A 109 -25.35 -1.31 9.94
N LYS A 110 -24.76 -0.24 10.50
CA LYS A 110 -24.37 0.94 9.70
C LYS A 110 -23.29 0.64 8.67
N LEU A 111 -22.32 -0.22 9.00
CA LEU A 111 -21.29 -0.68 8.08
C LEU A 111 -21.90 -1.51 6.95
N ARG A 112 -22.80 -2.44 7.26
CA ARG A 112 -23.52 -3.27 6.28
C ARG A 112 -24.30 -2.41 5.29
N LYS A 113 -25.00 -1.39 5.77
CA LYS A 113 -25.73 -0.42 4.92
C LYS A 113 -24.83 0.46 4.05
N LYS A 114 -23.59 0.70 4.45
CA LYS A 114 -22.61 1.50 3.68
C LYS A 114 -21.87 0.71 2.57
N GLY A 115 -22.19 -0.56 2.38
CA GLY A 115 -21.59 -1.36 1.31
C GLY A 115 -20.14 -1.77 1.58
N VAL A 116 -19.81 -2.13 2.82
CA VAL A 116 -18.46 -2.63 3.21
C VAL A 116 -18.14 -4.00 2.60
N SER A 117 -19.03 -4.55 1.79
CA SER A 117 -18.86 -5.81 1.09
C SER A 117 -17.56 -5.91 0.28
N LEU A 118 -17.08 -4.80 -0.30
CA LEU A 118 -15.84 -4.83 -1.10
C LEU A 118 -14.59 -5.18 -0.26
N ALA A 119 -14.47 -4.61 0.94
CA ALA A 119 -13.34 -4.92 1.83
C ALA A 119 -13.40 -6.37 2.33
N VAL A 120 -14.60 -6.89 2.61
CA VAL A 120 -14.83 -8.28 3.01
C VAL A 120 -14.47 -9.23 1.87
N ILE A 121 -14.94 -8.92 0.66
CA ILE A 121 -14.62 -9.70 -0.56
C ILE A 121 -13.11 -9.71 -0.80
N ALA A 122 -12.46 -8.57 -0.67
CA ALA A 122 -11.02 -8.47 -0.88
C ALA A 122 -10.20 -9.36 0.07
N LYS A 123 -10.70 -9.61 1.29
CA LYS A 123 -10.03 -10.46 2.30
C LYS A 123 -10.37 -11.94 2.19
N HIS A 124 -11.18 -12.35 1.22
CA HIS A 124 -11.54 -13.78 1.09
C HIS A 124 -10.29 -14.63 0.83
N PRO A 125 -9.98 -15.65 1.69
CA PRO A 125 -8.75 -16.44 1.56
C PRO A 125 -8.61 -17.12 0.20
N GLY A 126 -9.70 -17.65 -0.35
CA GLY A 126 -9.73 -18.29 -1.66
C GLY A 126 -9.36 -17.32 -2.78
N ARG A 127 -9.87 -16.07 -2.73
CA ARG A 127 -9.51 -15.01 -3.67
C ARG A 127 -8.03 -14.65 -3.56
N ILE A 128 -7.55 -14.38 -2.35
CA ILE A 128 -6.15 -14.02 -2.09
C ILE A 128 -5.20 -15.13 -2.56
N ARG A 129 -5.57 -16.40 -2.34
CA ARG A 129 -4.77 -17.53 -2.81
C ARG A 129 -4.65 -17.57 -4.34
N LEU A 130 -5.73 -17.35 -5.08
CA LEU A 130 -5.71 -17.30 -6.54
C LEU A 130 -4.86 -16.13 -7.06
N ILE A 131 -4.98 -14.96 -6.43
CA ILE A 131 -4.15 -13.80 -6.76
C ILE A 131 -2.68 -14.09 -6.44
N ALA A 132 -2.37 -14.71 -5.30
CA ALA A 132 -1.00 -15.08 -4.94
C ALA A 132 -0.37 -16.07 -5.95
N LEU A 133 -1.17 -17.02 -6.47
CA LEU A 133 -0.75 -17.91 -7.55
C LEU A 133 -0.42 -17.14 -8.83
N ASP A 134 -1.29 -16.23 -9.26
CA ASP A 134 -1.10 -15.40 -10.43
C ASP A 134 0.14 -14.48 -10.27
N ILE A 135 0.30 -13.85 -9.10
CA ILE A 135 1.48 -13.05 -8.76
C ILE A 135 2.76 -13.88 -8.89
N TRP A 136 2.78 -15.08 -8.31
CA TRP A 136 3.97 -15.94 -8.36
C TRP A 136 4.32 -16.38 -9.78
N GLU A 137 3.34 -16.80 -10.55
CA GLU A 137 3.57 -17.21 -11.96
C GLU A 137 4.10 -16.05 -12.80
N HIS A 138 3.51 -14.85 -12.67
CA HIS A 138 3.98 -13.67 -13.36
C HIS A 138 5.38 -13.25 -12.90
N PHE A 139 5.63 -13.24 -11.59
CA PHE A 139 6.93 -12.88 -11.02
C PHE A 139 8.06 -13.79 -11.52
N LYS A 140 7.82 -15.10 -11.60
CA LYS A 140 8.79 -16.06 -12.13
C LYS A 140 9.17 -15.77 -13.57
N GLN A 141 8.23 -15.30 -14.38
CA GLN A 141 8.43 -15.05 -15.81
C GLN A 141 9.05 -13.68 -16.07
N VAL A 142 8.66 -12.66 -15.32
CA VAL A 142 8.94 -11.25 -15.64
C VAL A 142 10.03 -10.66 -14.74
N CYS A 143 10.04 -10.97 -13.45
CA CYS A 143 10.94 -10.32 -12.51
C CYS A 143 12.16 -11.18 -12.18
N ARG A 144 11.93 -12.47 -11.89
CA ARG A 144 12.96 -13.36 -11.38
C ARG A 144 14.15 -13.57 -12.33
N PRO A 145 14.00 -13.67 -13.67
CA PRO A 145 15.12 -13.89 -14.57
C PRO A 145 16.19 -12.80 -14.47
N ASP A 146 15.78 -11.56 -14.32
CA ASP A 146 16.66 -10.38 -14.23
C ASP A 146 16.91 -9.92 -12.79
N LYS A 147 16.53 -10.76 -11.80
CA LYS A 147 16.64 -10.47 -10.35
C LYS A 147 15.88 -9.22 -9.90
N TYR A 148 14.85 -8.84 -10.63
CA TYR A 148 13.95 -7.78 -10.22
C TYR A 148 13.05 -8.22 -9.07
N LYS A 149 12.47 -7.25 -8.42
CA LYS A 149 11.64 -7.38 -7.22
C LYS A 149 10.26 -6.81 -7.46
N ALA A 150 9.34 -7.13 -6.57
CA ALA A 150 7.96 -6.70 -6.70
C ALA A 150 7.36 -6.21 -5.38
N GLN A 151 6.43 -5.27 -5.47
CA GLN A 151 5.63 -4.81 -4.36
C GLN A 151 4.19 -5.30 -4.52
N ILE A 152 3.56 -5.70 -3.42
CA ILE A 152 2.13 -6.06 -3.37
C ILE A 152 1.43 -5.04 -2.48
N VAL A 153 0.42 -4.37 -3.01
CA VAL A 153 -0.37 -3.38 -2.30
C VAL A 153 -1.70 -4.00 -1.91
N ALA A 154 -1.83 -4.35 -0.64
CA ALA A 154 -3.01 -4.93 -0.05
C ALA A 154 -4.01 -3.85 0.40
N ILE A 155 -5.29 -4.20 0.52
CA ILE A 155 -6.35 -3.24 0.86
C ILE A 155 -6.21 -2.67 2.27
N ASP A 156 -5.78 -3.49 3.23
CA ASP A 156 -5.56 -3.14 4.63
C ASP A 156 -4.45 -4.00 5.26
N ARG A 157 -4.20 -3.82 6.56
CA ARG A 157 -3.13 -4.52 7.28
C ARG A 157 -3.37 -6.01 7.43
N GLU A 158 -4.61 -6.41 7.71
CA GLU A 158 -4.98 -7.82 7.82
C GLU A 158 -4.72 -8.54 6.49
N SER A 159 -5.04 -7.90 5.38
CA SER A 159 -4.76 -8.44 4.04
C SER A 159 -3.26 -8.62 3.77
N ILE A 160 -2.38 -7.82 4.38
CA ILE A 160 -0.91 -8.02 4.28
C ILE A 160 -0.52 -9.42 4.74
N VAL A 161 -1.02 -9.84 5.90
CA VAL A 161 -0.70 -11.15 6.49
C VAL A 161 -1.34 -12.28 5.69
N LEU A 162 -2.58 -12.09 5.23
CA LEU A 162 -3.24 -13.05 4.36
C LEU A 162 -2.45 -13.26 3.05
N TYR A 163 -2.00 -12.18 2.42
CA TYR A 163 -1.13 -12.27 1.24
C TYR A 163 0.21 -12.93 1.55
N ARG A 164 0.83 -12.58 2.68
CA ARG A 164 2.09 -13.18 3.09
C ARG A 164 1.97 -14.69 3.24
N THR A 165 0.95 -15.15 3.94
CA THR A 165 0.71 -16.59 4.15
C THR A 165 0.41 -17.29 2.82
N ALA A 166 -0.51 -16.76 2.02
CA ALA A 166 -0.87 -17.35 0.74
C ALA A 166 0.33 -17.40 -0.24
N LEU A 167 1.09 -16.31 -0.33
CA LEU A 167 2.26 -16.25 -1.23
C LEU A 167 3.38 -17.18 -0.74
N ARG A 168 3.66 -17.22 0.58
CA ARG A 168 4.62 -18.17 1.16
C ARG A 168 4.28 -19.61 0.79
N ASP A 169 3.02 -19.98 0.95
CA ASP A 169 2.58 -21.35 0.70
C ASP A 169 2.64 -21.70 -0.80
N VAL A 170 2.30 -20.76 -1.67
CA VAL A 170 2.42 -20.92 -3.12
C VAL A 170 3.88 -21.06 -3.54
N VAL A 171 4.77 -20.21 -3.05
CA VAL A 171 6.20 -20.25 -3.34
C VAL A 171 6.83 -21.52 -2.80
N ALA A 172 6.51 -21.91 -1.56
CA ALA A 172 7.01 -23.13 -0.95
C ALA A 172 6.58 -24.38 -1.74
N ALA A 173 5.32 -24.45 -2.16
CA ALA A 173 4.80 -25.54 -2.97
C ALA A 173 5.54 -25.66 -4.33
N ASP A 174 5.93 -24.54 -4.93
CA ASP A 174 6.69 -24.53 -6.19
C ASP A 174 8.14 -24.99 -5.95
N LEU A 175 8.80 -24.50 -4.89
CA LEU A 175 10.15 -24.95 -4.51
C LEU A 175 10.22 -26.45 -4.16
N MET A 176 9.15 -26.97 -3.56
CA MET A 176 9.04 -28.42 -3.29
C MET A 176 8.92 -29.24 -4.57
N LYS A 177 8.24 -28.74 -5.61
CA LYS A 177 8.21 -29.41 -6.92
C LYS A 177 9.60 -29.47 -7.55
N ASP A 178 10.44 -28.48 -7.27
CA ASP A 178 11.86 -28.46 -7.70
C ASP A 178 12.77 -29.34 -6.82
N GLY A 179 12.21 -30.11 -5.89
CA GLY A 179 12.91 -31.08 -5.05
C GLY A 179 13.42 -30.55 -3.70
N MET A 180 13.04 -29.33 -3.30
CA MET A 180 13.41 -28.81 -1.99
C MET A 180 12.59 -29.49 -0.87
N ALA A 181 13.23 -29.76 0.28
CA ALA A 181 12.53 -30.29 1.46
C ALA A 181 11.52 -29.24 1.99
N GLU A 182 10.37 -29.71 2.49
CA GLU A 182 9.25 -28.85 2.92
C GLU A 182 9.68 -27.75 3.90
N ALA A 183 10.36 -28.12 4.98
CA ALA A 183 10.82 -27.15 5.97
C ALA A 183 11.75 -26.08 5.39
N GLU A 184 12.62 -26.47 4.49
CA GLU A 184 13.53 -25.57 3.78
C GLU A 184 12.77 -24.64 2.81
N ALA A 185 11.84 -25.21 2.04
CA ALA A 185 10.99 -24.48 1.09
C ALA A 185 10.16 -23.41 1.78
N VAL A 186 9.50 -23.74 2.90
CA VAL A 186 8.71 -22.81 3.71
C VAL A 186 9.59 -21.70 4.30
N ALA A 187 10.76 -22.05 4.85
CA ALA A 187 11.70 -21.09 5.41
C ALA A 187 12.22 -20.12 4.33
N LYS A 188 12.60 -20.64 3.16
CA LYS A 188 13.05 -19.83 2.04
C LYS A 188 11.95 -18.91 1.50
N ALA A 189 10.77 -19.45 1.26
CA ALA A 189 9.62 -18.66 0.82
C ALA A 189 9.29 -17.54 1.83
N GLY A 190 9.37 -17.84 3.13
CA GLY A 190 9.18 -16.83 4.18
C GLY A 190 10.19 -15.68 4.13
N ARG A 191 11.47 -15.96 3.84
CA ARG A 191 12.50 -14.91 3.71
C ARG A 191 12.37 -14.08 2.44
N MET A 192 11.75 -14.62 1.41
CA MET A 192 11.48 -13.86 0.17
C MET A 192 10.42 -12.77 0.36
N ILE A 193 9.71 -12.73 1.47
CA ILE A 193 8.56 -11.84 1.69
C ILE A 193 8.79 -11.00 2.95
N ALA A 194 8.80 -9.69 2.82
CA ALA A 194 8.79 -8.76 3.95
C ALA A 194 7.50 -7.94 3.95
N CYS A 195 6.93 -7.71 5.14
CA CYS A 195 5.73 -6.90 5.34
C CYS A 195 6.12 -5.55 5.91
N VAL A 196 5.60 -4.45 5.33
CA VAL A 196 5.88 -3.10 5.81
C VAL A 196 4.57 -2.34 6.02
N PHE A 197 4.22 -2.11 7.28
CA PHE A 197 2.99 -1.44 7.70
C PHE A 197 3.15 -0.72 9.03
N SER A 198 2.23 0.17 9.37
CA SER A 198 2.21 0.88 10.64
C SER A 198 1.36 0.14 11.66
N LYS A 199 1.77 0.11 12.93
CA LYS A 199 0.93 -0.39 14.03
C LYS A 199 -0.34 0.45 14.20
N SER A 200 -1.41 -0.20 14.66
CA SER A 200 -2.60 0.46 15.15
C SER A 200 -2.91 -0.01 16.58
N GLN A 201 -3.59 0.84 17.33
CA GLN A 201 -4.08 0.48 18.66
C GLN A 201 -5.12 -0.67 18.61
N GLU A 202 -5.73 -0.90 17.45
CA GLU A 202 -6.71 -1.97 17.26
C GLU A 202 -6.08 -3.35 17.10
N ASP A 203 -4.82 -3.42 16.69
CA ASP A 203 -4.11 -4.69 16.48
C ASP A 203 -3.95 -5.49 17.79
N ASN A 204 -3.91 -4.80 18.93
CA ASN A 204 -3.73 -5.40 20.26
C ASN A 204 -5.05 -5.68 20.99
N LYS A 205 -6.22 -5.44 20.36
CA LYS A 205 -7.51 -5.77 20.98
C LYS A 205 -7.77 -7.27 20.92
N PRO A 206 -8.26 -7.89 22.01
CA PRO A 206 -8.70 -9.28 21.96
C PRO A 206 -9.87 -9.41 20.98
N SER A 207 -10.00 -10.56 20.33
CA SER A 207 -11.13 -10.93 19.51
C SER A 207 -11.82 -12.17 20.04
N GLU A 208 -13.14 -12.24 19.90
CA GLU A 208 -13.94 -13.43 20.21
C GLU A 208 -13.82 -14.48 19.10
N ASP A 209 -13.46 -14.10 17.88
CA ASP A 209 -13.19 -14.99 16.76
C ASP A 209 -11.71 -15.42 16.78
N ALA A 210 -11.49 -16.75 16.85
CA ALA A 210 -10.14 -17.31 16.92
C ALA A 210 -9.30 -16.98 15.68
N ASP A 211 -9.90 -17.02 14.48
CA ASP A 211 -9.20 -16.73 13.24
C ASP A 211 -8.75 -15.24 13.20
N ILE A 212 -9.55 -14.34 13.75
CA ILE A 212 -9.18 -12.92 13.88
C ILE A 212 -8.08 -12.73 14.92
N ALA A 213 -8.15 -13.47 16.03
CA ALA A 213 -7.11 -13.43 17.08
C ALA A 213 -5.77 -13.94 16.53
N ASP A 214 -5.77 -15.05 15.80
CA ASP A 214 -4.59 -15.60 15.15
C ASP A 214 -4.01 -14.63 14.10
N LEU A 215 -4.87 -13.98 13.32
CA LEU A 215 -4.44 -12.98 12.33
C LEU A 215 -3.79 -11.77 12.99
N ARG A 216 -4.30 -11.31 14.13
CA ARG A 216 -3.68 -10.22 14.92
C ARG A 216 -2.33 -10.64 15.50
N ALA A 217 -2.20 -11.89 15.96
CA ALA A 217 -0.93 -12.44 16.40
C ALA A 217 0.09 -12.50 15.26
N GLU A 218 -0.33 -12.88 14.07
CA GLU A 218 0.51 -12.87 12.86
C GLU A 218 0.91 -11.43 12.45
N LEU A 219 0.02 -10.44 12.60
CA LEU A 219 0.37 -9.03 12.40
C LEU A 219 1.49 -8.58 13.34
N GLU A 220 1.40 -8.92 14.62
CA GLU A 220 2.44 -8.60 15.60
C GLU A 220 3.76 -9.32 15.30
N ALA A 221 3.70 -10.60 14.91
CA ALA A 221 4.86 -11.41 14.56
C ALA A 221 5.63 -10.89 13.32
N HIS A 222 4.93 -10.20 12.42
CA HIS A 222 5.50 -9.67 11.18
C HIS A 222 5.64 -8.15 11.15
N PHE A 223 5.33 -7.48 12.24
CA PHE A 223 5.59 -6.05 12.39
C PHE A 223 7.10 -5.80 12.42
N LEU A 224 7.55 -4.82 11.67
CA LEU A 224 8.90 -4.33 11.70
C LEU A 224 8.94 -2.97 12.40
N ASP A 225 9.78 -2.83 13.39
CA ASP A 225 10.12 -1.53 13.97
C ASP A 225 10.91 -0.67 12.96
N ASP A 226 11.27 0.54 13.34
CA ASP A 226 11.96 1.47 12.45
C ASP A 226 13.30 0.93 11.94
N GLU A 227 14.02 0.16 12.73
CA GLU A 227 15.29 -0.44 12.32
C GLU A 227 15.07 -1.64 11.39
N GLY A 228 14.12 -2.49 11.73
CA GLY A 228 13.72 -3.62 10.91
C GLY A 228 13.17 -3.17 9.55
N GLU A 229 12.35 -2.11 9.52
CA GLU A 229 11.85 -1.54 8.26
C GLU A 229 12.99 -0.97 7.41
N LYS A 230 13.95 -0.24 8.02
CA LYS A 230 15.13 0.26 7.31
C LYS A 230 15.97 -0.89 6.74
N ALA A 231 16.17 -1.95 7.52
CA ALA A 231 16.91 -3.13 7.10
C ALA A 231 16.21 -3.85 5.93
N ALA A 232 14.89 -4.07 6.02
CA ALA A 232 14.09 -4.69 4.97
C ALA A 232 14.14 -3.87 3.66
N LYS A 233 13.96 -2.54 3.75
CA LYS A 233 14.06 -1.63 2.59
C LYS A 233 15.45 -1.66 1.97
N LYS A 234 16.50 -1.67 2.79
CA LYS A 234 17.89 -1.76 2.30
C LYS A 234 18.16 -3.09 1.59
N ALA A 235 17.70 -4.21 2.17
CA ALA A 235 17.83 -5.52 1.56
C ALA A 235 17.03 -5.63 0.26
N PHE A 236 15.83 -5.06 0.20
CA PHE A 236 15.01 -5.01 -1.00
C PHE A 236 15.67 -4.21 -2.13
N LYS A 237 16.32 -3.09 -1.83
CA LYS A 237 17.11 -2.31 -2.80
C LYS A 237 18.41 -3.00 -3.21
N GLY A 238 18.86 -3.99 -2.46
CA GLY A 238 20.10 -4.73 -2.75
C GLY A 238 19.94 -5.76 -3.87
N GLY A 239 21.06 -6.30 -4.34
CA GLY A 239 21.10 -7.28 -5.45
C GLY A 239 20.79 -8.74 -5.03
N GLY A 240 20.45 -9.00 -3.76
CA GLY A 240 20.10 -10.33 -3.27
C GLY A 240 18.64 -10.72 -3.54
N ASP A 241 18.32 -12.01 -3.51
CA ASP A 241 16.98 -12.52 -3.77
C ASP A 241 16.03 -12.38 -2.57
N GLU A 242 16.53 -12.02 -1.40
CA GLU A 242 15.74 -11.93 -0.17
C GLU A 242 15.81 -10.51 0.45
N PRO A 243 14.67 -9.83 0.63
CA PRO A 243 13.34 -10.18 0.14
C PRO A 243 13.16 -9.89 -1.36
N SER A 244 12.33 -10.72 -2.03
CA SER A 244 11.89 -10.51 -3.41
C SER A 244 10.59 -9.71 -3.48
N PHE A 245 9.80 -9.77 -2.41
CA PHE A 245 8.52 -9.10 -2.29
C PHE A 245 8.46 -8.20 -1.06
N LEU A 246 7.93 -6.98 -1.25
CA LEU A 246 7.40 -6.16 -0.16
C LEU A 246 5.88 -6.19 -0.21
N ILE A 247 5.22 -6.50 0.91
CA ILE A 247 3.76 -6.40 1.02
C ILE A 247 3.44 -5.20 1.91
N VAL A 248 2.64 -4.29 1.38
CA VAL A 248 2.29 -3.01 2.01
C VAL A 248 0.79 -2.73 1.89
N CYS A 249 0.27 -1.76 2.62
CA CYS A 249 -1.09 -1.22 2.37
C CYS A 249 -1.10 0.28 2.08
N ASP A 250 -0.42 1.10 2.88
CA ASP A 250 -0.40 2.56 2.76
C ASP A 250 1.02 3.15 2.78
N LYS A 251 2.02 2.36 3.19
CA LYS A 251 3.43 2.76 3.17
C LYS A 251 4.07 2.46 1.82
N LEU A 252 5.13 3.19 1.51
CA LEU A 252 6.01 3.00 0.35
C LEU A 252 5.33 3.19 -1.02
N LEU A 253 4.14 3.75 -1.06
CA LEU A 253 3.44 4.08 -2.32
C LEU A 253 3.95 5.41 -2.91
N THR A 254 4.49 6.28 -2.06
CA THR A 254 5.09 7.56 -2.45
C THR A 254 6.42 7.76 -1.73
N GLY A 255 7.40 8.36 -2.39
CA GLY A 255 8.70 8.66 -1.80
C GLY A 255 9.61 7.45 -1.52
N PHE A 256 9.25 6.27 -2.02
CA PHE A 256 10.10 5.08 -1.98
C PHE A 256 10.69 4.83 -3.36
N ASP A 257 11.99 4.96 -3.46
CA ASP A 257 12.75 4.69 -4.67
C ASP A 257 13.52 3.37 -4.52
N SER A 258 13.28 2.44 -5.45
CA SER A 258 13.98 1.14 -5.50
C SER A 258 14.25 0.75 -6.96
N PRO A 259 15.49 0.92 -7.45
CA PRO A 259 15.83 0.59 -8.83
C PRO A 259 15.59 -0.88 -9.23
N ASN A 260 15.51 -1.77 -8.26
CA ASN A 260 15.26 -3.19 -8.47
C ASN A 260 13.75 -3.54 -8.46
N GLU A 261 12.87 -2.60 -8.11
CA GLU A 261 11.45 -2.82 -8.14
C GLU A 261 10.94 -2.66 -9.58
N HIS A 262 10.39 -3.74 -10.12
CA HIS A 262 9.94 -3.78 -11.50
C HIS A 262 8.43 -3.82 -11.64
N VAL A 263 7.75 -4.47 -10.70
CA VAL A 263 6.28 -4.65 -10.74
C VAL A 263 5.66 -4.30 -9.40
N MET A 264 4.55 -3.55 -9.47
CA MET A 264 3.66 -3.32 -8.35
C MET A 264 2.32 -4.00 -8.62
N TYR A 265 1.95 -4.98 -7.78
CA TYR A 265 0.66 -5.67 -7.83
C TYR A 265 -0.33 -4.93 -6.95
N LEU A 266 -1.34 -4.34 -7.56
CA LEU A 266 -2.33 -3.51 -6.88
C LEU A 266 -3.61 -4.30 -6.63
N ASP A 267 -3.86 -4.71 -5.38
CA ASP A 267 -5.14 -5.26 -4.93
C ASP A 267 -5.86 -4.28 -3.97
N LYS A 268 -5.78 -3.02 -4.32
CA LYS A 268 -6.38 -1.92 -3.58
C LYS A 268 -6.85 -0.86 -4.56
N PRO A 269 -8.09 -0.34 -4.44
CA PRO A 269 -8.48 0.82 -5.22
C PRO A 269 -7.64 2.02 -4.78
N LEU A 270 -6.73 2.45 -5.64
CA LEU A 270 -5.95 3.66 -5.41
C LEU A 270 -6.80 4.89 -5.69
N ARG A 271 -6.68 5.91 -4.87
CA ARG A 271 -7.36 7.20 -5.01
C ARG A 271 -6.38 8.32 -4.77
N GLU A 272 -6.59 9.43 -5.47
CA GLU A 272 -5.79 10.65 -5.28
C GLU A 272 -4.29 10.42 -5.48
N HIS A 273 -3.49 10.65 -4.42
CA HIS A 273 -2.03 10.53 -4.44
C HIS A 273 -1.51 9.12 -4.73
N GLY A 274 -2.33 8.10 -4.55
CA GLY A 274 -1.93 6.74 -4.86
C GLY A 274 -2.05 6.36 -6.35
N LEU A 275 -2.59 7.27 -7.19
CA LEU A 275 -2.73 7.06 -8.65
C LEU A 275 -1.60 7.71 -9.46
N LEU A 276 -0.80 8.53 -8.83
CA LEU A 276 0.35 9.23 -9.40
C LEU A 276 1.64 8.61 -8.89
#